data_d078dbedd621165968fa379f61d160f3
#
_entry.id   d078dbedd621165968fa379f61d160f3
#
_cell.length_a   1.000
_cell.length_b   1.000
_cell.length_c   1.000
_cell.angle_alpha   90.00
_cell.angle_beta   90.00
_cell.angle_gamma   90.00
#
_symmetry.space_group_name_H-M   'P 1'
#
loop_
_entity.id
_entity.type
_entity.pdbx_description
1 polymer ?
#
loop_
_entity_poly.entity_id
_entity_poly.type
_entity_poly.pdbx_seq_one_letter_code
_entity_poly.pdbx_strand_id
1 'polypeptide(L)'
;MTKLETLLKELSIKGAKTYYVGGCVRDELLGKENKDIDIEIHHITEDEFVSVAQELGIKIDFVGKSFGVYKAFMDGTDFDFSFPRTEKQIGEKHTDFEIVVDPFIGEAKAAERRDFTINALMKDTQTGKILDFFGGMKDLESGIIRHCTEKFAEDSLRVFRAAQFASRFGFEIAPETIEIAKTLDCTALPMERILEETKKAITKSETPSVFFKELKKMGVLELFFPPLELELIDTLTKAAKELHPEKVTEIVIAFIFGGSKLTITNQTEIVEMIKSFKFLSEATSTFIKDSKTVGELVFLTEQIKFKEFALFSILVEGVKLVLPTFEIKLLTSMFKVSQEIISAQFITGQELIQLGFKPSKEFGALILQSKKLACQGKSKKEFIKSLTK
;
A
#
# COMPACT_ATOMS: atom_id res chain seq x y z
N MET A 1 22.24 -29.69 2.48
CA MET A 1 22.68 -28.29 2.22
C MET A 1 21.78 -27.72 1.14
N THR A 2 21.15 -26.58 1.38
CA THR A 2 20.33 -25.90 0.39
C THR A 2 21.21 -25.31 -0.72
N LYS A 3 20.60 -24.91 -1.85
CA LYS A 3 21.35 -24.24 -2.92
C LYS A 3 21.98 -22.94 -2.43
N LEU A 4 21.27 -22.19 -1.58
CA LEU A 4 21.80 -20.98 -0.98
C LEU A 4 23.03 -21.27 -0.11
N GLU A 5 22.95 -22.25 0.81
CA GLU A 5 24.10 -22.62 1.66
C GLU A 5 25.31 -23.03 0.83
N THR A 6 25.10 -23.75 -0.27
CA THR A 6 26.17 -24.15 -1.19
C THR A 6 26.79 -22.92 -1.84
N LEU A 7 25.98 -22.01 -2.37
CA LEU A 7 26.44 -20.77 -2.99
C LEU A 7 27.26 -19.93 -2.00
N LEU A 8 26.72 -19.67 -0.80
CA LEU A 8 27.39 -18.85 0.22
C LEU A 8 28.73 -19.45 0.67
N LYS A 9 28.79 -20.80 0.75
CA LYS A 9 30.04 -21.51 1.07
C LYS A 9 31.09 -21.34 -0.03
N GLU A 10 30.73 -21.53 -1.30
CA GLU A 10 31.66 -21.38 -2.42
C GLU A 10 32.15 -19.94 -2.56
N LEU A 11 31.24 -18.96 -2.36
CA LEU A 11 31.62 -17.54 -2.32
C LEU A 11 32.63 -17.25 -1.18
N SER A 12 32.42 -17.85 -0.01
CA SER A 12 33.35 -17.72 1.13
C SER A 12 34.73 -18.31 0.83
N ILE A 13 34.80 -19.45 0.13
CA ILE A 13 36.06 -20.06 -0.31
C ILE A 13 36.83 -19.13 -1.26
N LYS A 14 36.11 -18.34 -2.08
CA LYS A 14 36.72 -17.31 -2.95
C LYS A 14 37.10 -16.01 -2.20
N GLY A 15 36.84 -15.93 -0.88
CA GLY A 15 37.18 -14.79 -0.06
C GLY A 15 36.04 -13.78 0.14
N ALA A 16 34.85 -14.05 -0.37
CA ALA A 16 33.69 -13.21 -0.15
C ALA A 16 33.26 -13.19 1.33
N LYS A 17 32.75 -12.05 1.76
CA LYS A 17 31.90 -11.94 2.95
C LYS A 17 30.50 -11.63 2.51
N THR A 18 29.54 -12.34 3.06
CA THR A 18 28.14 -12.22 2.70
C THR A 18 27.28 -11.94 3.91
N TYR A 19 26.34 -11.03 3.76
CA TYR A 19 25.49 -10.55 4.86
C TYR A 19 24.04 -10.51 4.43
N TYR A 20 23.15 -11.07 5.26
CA TYR A 20 21.73 -10.67 5.18
C TYR A 20 21.63 -9.21 5.59
N VAL A 21 20.81 -8.42 4.90
CA VAL A 21 20.75 -6.97 5.09
C VAL A 21 19.33 -6.41 5.02
N GLY A 22 19.13 -5.24 5.61
CA GLY A 22 17.89 -4.50 5.44
C GLY A 22 16.68 -5.09 6.17
N GLY A 23 15.59 -5.20 5.43
CA GLY A 23 14.30 -5.62 5.99
C GLY A 23 14.29 -7.01 6.58
N CYS A 24 14.99 -7.97 5.99
CA CYS A 24 14.99 -9.36 6.45
C CYS A 24 15.65 -9.51 7.83
N VAL A 25 16.76 -8.78 8.09
CA VAL A 25 17.44 -8.80 9.41
C VAL A 25 16.56 -8.17 10.47
N ARG A 26 15.99 -6.99 10.19
CA ARG A 26 15.08 -6.29 11.11
C ARG A 26 13.85 -7.16 11.43
N ASP A 27 13.20 -7.72 10.43
CA ASP A 27 11.97 -8.48 10.61
C ASP A 27 12.24 -9.79 11.37
N GLU A 28 13.39 -10.47 11.12
CA GLU A 28 13.86 -11.62 11.92
C GLU A 28 14.02 -11.26 13.40
N LEU A 29 14.69 -10.13 13.71
CA LEU A 29 14.89 -9.66 15.08
C LEU A 29 13.57 -9.28 15.77
N LEU A 30 12.55 -8.87 15.01
CA LEU A 30 11.20 -8.63 15.49
C LEU A 30 10.34 -9.90 15.59
N GLY A 31 10.88 -11.08 15.25
CA GLY A 31 10.14 -12.34 15.21
C GLY A 31 9.07 -12.39 14.11
N LYS A 32 9.22 -11.60 13.05
CA LYS A 32 8.31 -11.54 11.91
C LYS A 32 8.88 -12.32 10.71
N GLU A 33 8.02 -13.09 10.05
CA GLU A 33 8.40 -13.72 8.78
C GLU A 33 8.64 -12.66 7.70
N ASN A 34 9.72 -12.83 6.95
CA ASN A 34 10.01 -12.06 5.76
C ASN A 34 10.36 -13.02 4.62
N LYS A 35 9.70 -12.85 3.47
CA LYS A 35 9.92 -13.66 2.27
C LYS A 35 10.94 -13.03 1.31
N ASP A 36 11.18 -11.73 1.44
CA ASP A 36 12.14 -11.00 0.64
C ASP A 36 13.50 -11.05 1.34
N ILE A 37 14.43 -11.84 0.81
CA ILE A 37 15.76 -12.03 1.41
C ILE A 37 16.80 -11.26 0.59
N ASP A 38 17.32 -10.19 1.20
CA ASP A 38 18.39 -9.38 0.64
C ASP A 38 19.75 -9.83 1.18
N ILE A 39 20.71 -10.13 0.29
CA ILE A 39 22.08 -10.50 0.62
C ILE A 39 23.06 -9.53 -0.03
N GLU A 40 23.92 -8.92 0.79
CA GLU A 40 24.99 -8.05 0.29
C GLU A 40 26.32 -8.79 0.28
N ILE A 41 27.06 -8.73 -0.85
CA ILE A 41 28.28 -9.49 -1.11
C ILE A 41 29.47 -8.52 -1.13
N HIS A 42 30.47 -8.79 -0.31
CA HIS A 42 31.68 -7.99 -0.16
C HIS A 42 32.91 -8.80 -0.57
N HIS A 43 34.01 -8.12 -0.88
CA HIS A 43 35.36 -8.65 -1.11
C HIS A 43 35.55 -9.56 -2.32
N ILE A 44 34.58 -9.64 -3.21
CA ILE A 44 34.70 -10.25 -4.55
C ILE A 44 34.01 -9.36 -5.57
N THR A 45 34.39 -9.51 -6.83
CA THR A 45 33.76 -8.77 -7.94
C THR A 45 32.44 -9.39 -8.37
N GLU A 46 31.61 -8.62 -9.09
CA GLU A 46 30.37 -9.11 -9.69
C GLU A 46 30.63 -10.28 -10.64
N ASP A 47 31.70 -10.23 -11.45
CA ASP A 47 32.05 -11.32 -12.39
C ASP A 47 32.41 -12.62 -11.67
N GLU A 48 33.12 -12.54 -10.54
CA GLU A 48 33.44 -13.72 -9.71
C GLU A 48 32.18 -14.34 -9.11
N PHE A 49 31.24 -13.51 -8.63
CA PHE A 49 29.95 -13.98 -8.14
C PHE A 49 29.16 -14.71 -9.24
N VAL A 50 29.06 -14.10 -10.43
CA VAL A 50 28.34 -14.67 -11.58
C VAL A 50 28.99 -16.00 -11.99
N SER A 51 30.33 -16.09 -12.01
CA SER A 51 31.07 -17.32 -12.33
C SER A 51 30.74 -18.44 -11.35
N VAL A 52 30.78 -18.17 -10.04
CA VAL A 52 30.43 -19.16 -8.99
C VAL A 52 28.98 -19.64 -9.15
N ALA A 53 28.05 -18.74 -9.38
CA ALA A 53 26.66 -19.11 -9.55
C ALA A 53 26.44 -19.99 -10.79
N GLN A 54 27.11 -19.67 -11.90
CA GLN A 54 27.07 -20.48 -13.14
C GLN A 54 27.68 -21.89 -12.93
N GLU A 55 28.82 -21.96 -12.24
CA GLU A 55 29.46 -23.25 -11.90
C GLU A 55 28.52 -24.17 -11.08
N LEU A 56 27.67 -23.55 -10.23
CA LEU A 56 26.67 -24.27 -9.42
C LEU A 56 25.34 -24.49 -10.15
N GLY A 57 25.20 -24.04 -11.40
CA GLY A 57 23.96 -24.16 -12.18
C GLY A 57 22.82 -23.30 -11.61
N ILE A 58 23.14 -22.22 -10.89
CA ILE A 58 22.18 -21.27 -10.35
C ILE A 58 21.90 -20.20 -11.41
N LYS A 59 20.63 -20.10 -11.82
CA LYS A 59 20.20 -19.04 -12.73
C LYS A 59 20.10 -17.73 -11.98
N ILE A 60 20.82 -16.72 -12.49
CA ILE A 60 20.78 -15.35 -11.97
C ILE A 60 20.19 -14.45 -13.04
N ASP A 61 19.19 -13.68 -12.67
CA ASP A 61 18.61 -12.63 -13.51
C ASP A 61 19.17 -11.28 -13.07
N PHE A 62 19.82 -10.58 -14.00
CA PHE A 62 20.36 -9.24 -13.75
C PHE A 62 19.27 -8.19 -13.87
N VAL A 63 18.87 -7.59 -12.77
CA VAL A 63 17.81 -6.57 -12.72
C VAL A 63 18.43 -5.18 -12.57
N GLY A 64 18.61 -4.51 -13.70
CA GLY A 64 19.08 -3.12 -13.73
C GLY A 64 20.60 -2.96 -13.73
N LYS A 65 21.19 -2.74 -14.91
CA LYS A 65 22.63 -2.46 -15.13
C LYS A 65 23.21 -1.33 -14.25
N SER A 66 22.33 -0.44 -13.74
CA SER A 66 22.74 0.73 -12.96
C SER A 66 22.83 0.48 -11.45
N PHE A 67 22.29 -0.65 -10.93
CA PHE A 67 22.12 -0.81 -9.48
C PHE A 67 22.88 -1.98 -8.87
N GLY A 68 23.56 -2.82 -9.66
CA GLY A 68 24.32 -3.97 -9.14
C GLY A 68 23.46 -4.93 -8.32
N VAL A 69 22.21 -5.20 -8.75
CA VAL A 69 21.29 -6.13 -8.08
C VAL A 69 21.02 -7.34 -8.97
N TYR A 70 21.24 -8.53 -8.42
CA TYR A 70 21.03 -9.80 -9.06
C TYR A 70 19.93 -10.57 -8.35
N LYS A 71 18.98 -11.10 -9.10
CA LYS A 71 17.88 -11.92 -8.57
C LYS A 71 18.13 -13.40 -8.86
N ALA A 72 17.85 -14.23 -7.87
CA ALA A 72 17.83 -15.66 -8.04
C ALA A 72 16.64 -16.29 -7.32
N PHE A 73 15.99 -17.25 -7.98
CA PHE A 73 14.96 -18.08 -7.38
C PHE A 73 15.55 -19.45 -7.07
N MET A 74 15.64 -19.79 -5.79
CA MET A 74 16.22 -21.05 -5.32
C MET A 74 15.34 -21.67 -4.24
N ASP A 75 15.10 -22.97 -4.34
CA ASP A 75 14.38 -23.76 -3.33
C ASP A 75 13.02 -23.18 -2.92
N GLY A 76 12.32 -22.52 -3.88
CA GLY A 76 11.00 -21.91 -3.65
C GLY A 76 11.02 -20.51 -3.06
N THR A 77 12.21 -19.88 -2.97
CA THR A 77 12.42 -18.55 -2.38
C THR A 77 13.13 -17.61 -3.35
N ASP A 78 12.72 -16.34 -3.35
CA ASP A 78 13.38 -15.27 -4.07
C ASP A 78 14.50 -14.67 -3.22
N PHE A 79 15.65 -14.47 -3.84
CA PHE A 79 16.83 -13.85 -3.23
C PHE A 79 17.29 -12.68 -4.09
N ASP A 80 17.55 -11.54 -3.44
CA ASP A 80 18.15 -10.37 -4.05
C ASP A 80 19.59 -10.23 -3.57
N PHE A 81 20.55 -10.41 -4.49
CA PHE A 81 21.97 -10.22 -4.22
C PHE A 81 22.39 -8.83 -4.67
N SER A 82 23.07 -8.11 -3.79
CA SER A 82 23.57 -6.77 -4.07
C SER A 82 25.04 -6.64 -3.67
N PHE A 83 25.69 -5.64 -4.26
CA PHE A 83 27.06 -5.27 -3.92
C PHE A 83 27.08 -3.91 -3.24
N PRO A 84 28.06 -3.65 -2.37
CA PRO A 84 28.32 -2.31 -1.84
C PRO A 84 28.51 -1.32 -2.97
N ARG A 85 27.94 -0.14 -2.81
CA ARG A 85 28.03 0.93 -3.79
C ARG A 85 28.07 2.30 -3.13
N THR A 86 28.65 3.24 -3.81
CA THR A 86 28.55 4.66 -3.48
C THR A 86 27.62 5.33 -4.47
N GLU A 87 26.86 6.29 -4.00
CA GLU A 87 25.98 7.11 -4.83
C GLU A 87 26.53 8.53 -4.78
N LYS A 88 26.84 9.11 -5.95
CA LYS A 88 27.32 10.48 -6.05
C LYS A 88 26.33 11.28 -6.88
N GLN A 89 25.78 12.31 -6.30
CA GLN A 89 24.92 13.22 -7.03
C GLN A 89 25.74 13.96 -8.08
N ILE A 90 25.34 13.88 -9.36
CA ILE A 90 26.02 14.51 -10.50
C ILE A 90 25.19 15.60 -11.16
N GLY A 91 23.95 15.85 -10.69
CA GLY A 91 23.02 16.86 -11.22
C GLY A 91 21.98 17.28 -10.20
N GLU A 92 21.05 18.16 -10.63
CA GLU A 92 20.01 18.73 -9.76
C GLU A 92 18.77 17.85 -9.58
N LYS A 93 18.62 16.80 -10.41
CA LYS A 93 17.45 15.91 -10.37
C LYS A 93 17.71 14.70 -9.50
N HIS A 94 16.67 14.18 -8.87
CA HIS A 94 16.69 12.93 -8.08
C HIS A 94 17.13 11.68 -8.88
N THR A 95 17.23 11.77 -10.20
CA THR A 95 17.72 10.71 -11.09
C THR A 95 19.19 10.88 -11.45
N ASP A 96 19.81 11.99 -11.09
CA ASP A 96 21.16 12.36 -11.54
C ASP A 96 22.19 11.89 -10.51
N PHE A 97 22.20 10.57 -10.24
CA PHE A 97 23.21 9.93 -9.42
C PHE A 97 24.11 9.05 -10.27
N GLU A 98 25.41 9.19 -10.08
CA GLU A 98 26.39 8.20 -10.51
C GLU A 98 26.50 7.13 -9.43
N ILE A 99 26.18 5.89 -9.80
CA ILE A 99 26.29 4.74 -8.91
C ILE A 99 27.57 4.01 -9.26
N VAL A 100 28.46 3.92 -8.28
CA VAL A 100 29.71 3.17 -8.42
C VAL A 100 29.65 1.98 -7.49
N VAL A 101 29.58 0.77 -8.08
CA VAL A 101 29.68 -0.48 -7.34
C VAL A 101 31.11 -0.69 -6.92
N ASP A 102 31.34 -0.86 -5.61
CA ASP A 102 32.67 -1.13 -5.06
C ASP A 102 32.56 -2.16 -3.92
N PRO A 103 32.77 -3.44 -4.21
CA PRO A 103 32.67 -4.51 -3.22
C PRO A 103 33.69 -4.41 -2.08
N PHE A 104 34.66 -3.50 -2.18
CA PHE A 104 35.78 -3.38 -1.23
C PHE A 104 35.70 -2.13 -0.34
N ILE A 105 34.62 -1.34 -0.39
CA ILE A 105 34.46 -0.12 0.41
C ILE A 105 34.32 -0.38 1.92
N GLY A 106 34.11 -1.63 2.33
CA GLY A 106 33.90 -2.03 3.71
C GLY A 106 32.44 -1.88 4.19
N GLU A 107 32.09 -2.69 5.17
CA GLU A 107 30.72 -2.89 5.63
C GLU A 107 30.08 -1.61 6.24
N ALA A 108 30.85 -0.91 7.10
CA ALA A 108 30.38 0.32 7.72
C ALA A 108 30.04 1.39 6.68
N LYS A 109 30.93 1.57 5.68
CA LYS A 109 30.73 2.53 4.61
C LYS A 109 29.55 2.18 3.71
N ALA A 110 29.38 0.89 3.41
CA ALA A 110 28.24 0.40 2.65
C ALA A 110 26.90 0.66 3.37
N ALA A 111 26.88 0.53 4.70
CA ALA A 111 25.69 0.76 5.51
C ALA A 111 25.33 2.25 5.69
N GLU A 112 26.25 3.21 5.52
CA GLU A 112 26.00 4.65 5.64
C GLU A 112 24.87 5.18 4.74
N ARG A 113 24.67 4.58 3.55
CA ARG A 113 23.66 4.99 2.58
C ARG A 113 22.23 4.56 2.93
N ARG A 114 22.09 3.67 3.93
CA ARG A 114 20.79 3.16 4.34
C ARG A 114 19.97 4.26 5.02
N ASP A 115 18.66 4.13 4.91
CA ASP A 115 17.71 5.13 5.39
C ASP A 115 17.68 5.23 6.93
N PHE A 116 17.52 4.08 7.62
CA PHE A 116 17.34 4.04 9.07
C PHE A 116 18.28 3.04 9.73
N THR A 117 18.64 3.31 10.97
CA THR A 117 19.52 2.47 11.80
C THR A 117 19.03 1.03 11.89
N ILE A 118 17.72 0.84 12.05
CA ILE A 118 17.07 -0.49 12.11
C ILE A 118 17.12 -1.26 10.79
N ASN A 119 17.35 -0.58 9.67
CA ASN A 119 17.51 -1.18 8.34
C ASN A 119 18.98 -1.30 7.93
N ALA A 120 19.90 -0.74 8.74
CA ALA A 120 21.34 -0.79 8.49
C ALA A 120 22.04 -1.97 9.19
N LEU A 121 21.28 -2.77 9.90
CA LEU A 121 21.77 -4.02 10.50
C LEU A 121 22.18 -5.01 9.42
N MET A 122 23.33 -5.66 9.61
CA MET A 122 23.85 -6.70 8.73
C MET A 122 24.08 -7.96 9.55
N LYS A 123 23.62 -9.11 9.05
CA LYS A 123 23.82 -10.40 9.71
C LYS A 123 24.75 -11.27 8.86
N ASP A 124 25.91 -11.59 9.38
CA ASP A 124 26.89 -12.46 8.72
C ASP A 124 26.24 -13.83 8.44
N THR A 125 26.27 -14.26 7.20
CA THR A 125 25.60 -15.49 6.76
C THR A 125 26.26 -16.77 7.27
N GLN A 126 27.54 -16.71 7.63
CA GLN A 126 28.32 -17.87 8.10
C GLN A 126 28.27 -18.02 9.62
N THR A 127 28.38 -16.90 10.33
CA THR A 127 28.51 -16.90 11.79
C THR A 127 27.20 -16.52 12.50
N GLY A 128 26.26 -15.92 11.79
CA GLY A 128 25.05 -15.35 12.38
C GLY A 128 25.27 -14.09 13.19
N LYS A 129 26.51 -13.56 13.26
CA LYS A 129 26.83 -12.35 14.02
C LYS A 129 26.18 -11.13 13.37
N ILE A 130 25.56 -10.27 14.22
CA ILE A 130 25.02 -8.99 13.78
C ILE A 130 26.13 -7.93 13.83
N LEU A 131 26.28 -7.21 12.72
CA LEU A 131 27.06 -5.98 12.64
C LEU A 131 26.11 -4.79 12.75
N ASP A 132 26.35 -3.95 13.74
CA ASP A 132 25.55 -2.76 14.04
C ASP A 132 26.47 -1.55 14.16
N PHE A 133 26.55 -0.75 13.10
CA PHE A 133 27.43 0.43 13.04
C PHE A 133 26.76 1.71 13.53
N PHE A 134 25.44 1.74 13.62
CA PHE A 134 24.65 2.95 13.87
C PHE A 134 23.69 2.84 15.07
N GLY A 135 23.79 1.78 15.87
CA GLY A 135 22.93 1.59 17.05
C GLY A 135 21.54 1.09 16.72
N GLY A 136 21.38 0.42 15.57
CA GLY A 136 20.08 -0.09 15.09
C GLY A 136 19.46 -1.12 16.00
N MET A 137 20.24 -1.96 16.70
CA MET A 137 19.72 -2.91 17.69
C MET A 137 19.01 -2.19 18.83
N LYS A 138 19.63 -1.15 19.37
CA LYS A 138 19.06 -0.33 20.46
C LYS A 138 17.79 0.40 19.98
N ASP A 139 17.83 0.99 18.81
CA ASP A 139 16.67 1.69 18.24
C ASP A 139 15.53 0.71 17.97
N LEU A 140 15.82 -0.50 17.49
CA LEU A 140 14.82 -1.55 17.26
C LEU A 140 14.16 -2.00 18.57
N GLU A 141 14.94 -2.21 19.61
CA GLU A 141 14.48 -2.60 20.95
C GLU A 141 13.65 -1.48 21.61
N SER A 142 14.04 -0.22 21.38
CA SER A 142 13.34 0.96 21.90
C SER A 142 12.15 1.42 21.05
N GLY A 143 11.91 0.83 19.88
CA GLY A 143 10.84 1.24 18.97
C GLY A 143 11.07 2.61 18.33
N ILE A 144 12.32 2.90 17.90
CA ILE A 144 12.70 4.20 17.33
C ILE A 144 13.05 4.08 15.85
N ILE A 145 12.55 5.00 15.04
CA ILE A 145 12.95 5.22 13.65
C ILE A 145 13.94 6.38 13.60
N ARG A 146 15.21 6.07 13.44
CA ARG A 146 16.31 7.02 13.38
C ARG A 146 17.05 6.90 12.06
N HIS A 147 17.38 8.02 11.41
CA HIS A 147 18.24 8.02 10.22
C HIS A 147 19.68 7.60 10.58
N CYS A 148 20.37 6.95 9.61
CA CYS A 148 21.74 6.47 9.84
C CYS A 148 22.76 7.60 9.90
N THR A 149 22.75 8.46 8.90
CA THR A 149 23.71 9.56 8.69
C THR A 149 23.04 10.72 7.98
N GLU A 150 23.76 11.84 7.82
CA GLU A 150 23.31 12.99 7.03
C GLU A 150 22.97 12.65 5.56
N LYS A 151 23.41 11.49 5.07
CA LYS A 151 23.00 10.96 3.75
C LYS A 151 21.51 10.68 3.64
N PHE A 152 20.80 10.69 4.76
CA PHE A 152 19.32 10.69 4.76
C PHE A 152 18.76 11.77 3.85
N ALA A 153 19.40 12.92 3.78
CA ALA A 153 18.99 14.05 2.97
C ALA A 153 19.16 13.84 1.44
N GLU A 154 19.89 12.81 1.01
CA GLU A 154 20.11 12.52 -0.42
C GLU A 154 18.84 12.05 -1.13
N ASP A 155 17.84 11.47 -0.41
CA ASP A 155 16.54 11.07 -0.99
C ASP A 155 15.39 11.53 -0.10
N SER A 156 14.69 12.59 -0.50
CA SER A 156 13.56 13.14 0.24
C SER A 156 12.36 12.16 0.39
N LEU A 157 12.30 11.06 -0.40
CA LEU A 157 11.32 9.99 -0.17
C LEU A 157 11.50 9.33 1.22
N ARG A 158 12.68 9.38 1.80
CA ARG A 158 12.94 8.84 3.14
C ARG A 158 12.06 9.48 4.22
N VAL A 159 11.56 10.70 4.01
CA VAL A 159 10.56 11.35 4.87
C VAL A 159 9.27 10.52 4.90
N PHE A 160 8.77 10.10 3.74
CA PHE A 160 7.58 9.25 3.63
C PHE A 160 7.84 7.83 4.16
N ARG A 161 9.04 7.31 3.93
CA ARG A 161 9.45 6.01 4.48
C ARG A 161 9.51 6.03 6.02
N ALA A 162 9.98 7.12 6.64
CA ALA A 162 9.97 7.29 8.09
C ALA A 162 8.54 7.20 8.65
N ALA A 163 7.62 7.95 8.07
CA ALA A 163 6.20 7.92 8.44
C ALA A 163 5.57 6.53 8.21
N GLN A 164 5.92 5.85 7.10
CA GLN A 164 5.45 4.51 6.78
C GLN A 164 5.94 3.47 7.79
N PHE A 165 7.22 3.51 8.18
CA PHE A 165 7.75 2.59 9.19
C PHE A 165 7.18 2.88 10.58
N ALA A 166 7.01 4.15 10.96
CA ALA A 166 6.36 4.53 12.21
C ALA A 166 4.94 3.95 12.28
N SER A 167 4.16 4.10 11.22
CA SER A 167 2.81 3.53 11.13
C SER A 167 2.81 1.99 11.14
N ARG A 168 3.72 1.35 10.38
CA ARG A 168 3.79 -0.11 10.25
C ARG A 168 4.17 -0.83 11.53
N PHE A 169 5.12 -0.27 12.27
CA PHE A 169 5.69 -0.91 13.45
C PHE A 169 5.14 -0.35 14.76
N GLY A 170 4.44 0.78 14.74
CA GLY A 170 4.06 1.53 15.93
C GLY A 170 5.25 2.17 16.63
N PHE A 171 6.30 2.51 15.89
CA PHE A 171 7.53 3.10 16.40
C PHE A 171 7.46 4.63 16.35
N GLU A 172 8.24 5.29 17.20
CA GLU A 172 8.39 6.74 17.20
C GLU A 172 9.53 7.18 16.28
N ILE A 173 9.34 8.30 15.59
CA ILE A 173 10.44 8.90 14.80
C ILE A 173 11.31 9.74 15.74
N ALA A 174 12.63 9.50 15.71
CA ALA A 174 13.60 10.24 16.51
C ALA A 174 13.50 11.75 16.25
N PRO A 175 13.57 12.62 17.28
CA PRO A 175 13.46 14.08 17.10
C PRO A 175 14.43 14.65 16.07
N GLU A 176 15.67 14.20 16.06
CA GLU A 176 16.69 14.61 15.10
C GLU A 176 16.35 14.17 13.65
N THR A 177 15.63 13.06 13.48
CA THR A 177 15.13 12.62 12.18
C THR A 177 13.95 13.48 11.69
N ILE A 178 13.11 13.94 12.61
CA ILE A 178 12.05 14.92 12.29
C ILE A 178 12.68 16.26 11.88
N GLU A 179 13.69 16.72 12.59
CA GLU A 179 14.33 18.01 12.27
C GLU A 179 15.04 17.99 10.92
N ILE A 180 15.79 16.94 10.58
CA ILE A 180 16.39 16.84 9.24
C ILE A 180 15.29 16.71 8.15
N ALA A 181 14.22 15.96 8.40
CA ALA A 181 13.11 15.82 7.47
C ALA A 181 12.44 17.15 7.12
N LYS A 182 12.28 18.06 8.10
CA LYS A 182 11.70 19.39 7.89
C LYS A 182 12.53 20.28 6.96
N THR A 183 13.83 20.00 6.81
CA THR A 183 14.74 20.78 5.96
C THR A 183 14.69 20.34 4.49
N LEU A 184 14.11 19.19 4.19
CA LEU A 184 14.15 18.60 2.85
C LEU A 184 13.04 19.13 1.95
N ASP A 185 13.41 19.51 0.72
CA ASP A 185 12.43 19.80 -0.31
C ASP A 185 11.87 18.50 -0.90
N CYS A 186 10.58 18.25 -0.63
CA CYS A 186 9.85 17.11 -1.14
C CYS A 186 9.03 17.44 -2.40
N THR A 187 8.96 18.70 -2.84
CA THR A 187 8.03 19.15 -3.91
C THR A 187 8.31 18.51 -5.27
N ALA A 188 9.55 18.11 -5.52
CA ALA A 188 9.97 17.44 -6.77
C ALA A 188 9.74 15.92 -6.76
N LEU A 189 9.24 15.34 -5.65
CA LEU A 189 8.99 13.89 -5.61
C LEU A 189 7.84 13.49 -6.53
N PRO A 190 8.03 12.46 -7.37
CA PRO A 190 6.94 11.90 -8.17
C PRO A 190 5.84 11.33 -7.25
N MET A 191 4.58 11.67 -7.56
CA MET A 191 3.43 11.24 -6.77
C MET A 191 3.32 9.71 -6.69
N GLU A 192 3.75 8.99 -7.72
CA GLU A 192 3.79 7.54 -7.76
C GLU A 192 4.63 6.94 -6.64
N ARG A 193 5.81 7.53 -6.34
CA ARG A 193 6.68 7.09 -5.24
C ARG A 193 6.02 7.33 -3.88
N ILE A 194 5.35 8.48 -3.72
CA ILE A 194 4.59 8.83 -2.49
C ILE A 194 3.42 7.86 -2.29
N LEU A 195 2.69 7.56 -3.37
CA LEU A 195 1.57 6.62 -3.32
C LEU A 195 2.02 5.21 -2.94
N GLU A 196 3.21 4.75 -3.39
CA GLU A 196 3.73 3.44 -2.98
C GLU A 196 4.01 3.37 -1.47
N GLU A 197 4.56 4.41 -0.85
CA GLU A 197 4.73 4.45 0.61
C GLU A 197 3.36 4.57 1.32
N THR A 198 2.43 5.34 0.76
CA THR A 198 1.05 5.44 1.27
C THR A 198 0.33 4.09 1.23
N LYS A 199 0.43 3.35 0.14
CA LYS A 199 -0.13 1.99 0.00
C LYS A 199 0.44 1.03 1.04
N LYS A 200 1.77 1.08 1.28
CA LYS A 200 2.42 0.28 2.32
C LYS A 200 1.92 0.65 3.72
N ALA A 201 1.71 1.94 4.00
CA ALA A 201 1.14 2.38 5.27
C ALA A 201 -0.29 1.87 5.47
N ILE A 202 -1.13 1.93 4.44
CA ILE A 202 -2.51 1.44 4.48
C ILE A 202 -2.56 -0.09 4.67
N THR A 203 -1.76 -0.84 3.90
CA THR A 203 -1.87 -2.31 3.87
C THR A 203 -1.13 -2.98 5.02
N LYS A 204 0.02 -2.45 5.44
CA LYS A 204 0.94 -3.09 6.42
C LYS A 204 0.80 -2.52 7.84
N SER A 205 -0.10 -1.55 8.08
CA SER A 205 -0.35 -0.97 9.40
C SER A 205 -1.74 -1.32 9.92
N GLU A 206 -1.86 -1.40 11.24
CA GLU A 206 -3.15 -1.45 11.92
C GLU A 206 -3.74 -0.05 12.16
N THR A 207 -2.89 0.97 12.18
CA THR A 207 -3.25 2.38 12.40
C THR A 207 -2.62 3.29 11.34
N PRO A 208 -3.10 3.21 10.08
CA PRO A 208 -2.52 4.01 8.97
C PRO A 208 -2.63 5.52 9.18
N SER A 209 -3.51 6.02 10.07
CA SER A 209 -3.56 7.44 10.42
C SER A 209 -2.23 7.97 10.99
N VAL A 210 -1.41 7.10 11.60
CA VAL A 210 -0.08 7.46 12.12
C VAL A 210 0.82 7.97 10.99
N PHE A 211 0.78 7.36 9.81
CA PHE A 211 1.53 7.82 8.64
C PHE A 211 1.27 9.31 8.35
N PHE A 212 0.02 9.70 8.29
CA PHE A 212 -0.37 11.09 8.01
C PHE A 212 -0.05 12.03 9.17
N LYS A 213 -0.17 11.56 10.42
CA LYS A 213 0.24 12.33 11.61
C LYS A 213 1.73 12.65 11.60
N GLU A 214 2.57 11.68 11.25
CA GLU A 214 4.01 11.87 11.16
C GLU A 214 4.39 12.78 9.98
N LEU A 215 3.77 12.65 8.81
CA LEU A 215 3.96 13.58 7.69
C LEU A 215 3.60 15.02 8.09
N LYS A 216 2.53 15.21 8.89
CA LYS A 216 2.17 16.53 9.41
C LYS A 216 3.23 17.09 10.35
N LYS A 217 3.79 16.27 11.26
CA LYS A 217 4.87 16.71 12.15
C LYS A 217 6.13 17.12 11.37
N MET A 218 6.40 16.47 10.24
CA MET A 218 7.50 16.78 9.34
C MET A 218 7.20 17.89 8.33
N GLY A 219 5.96 18.45 8.33
CA GLY A 219 5.58 19.62 7.51
C GLY A 219 5.33 19.32 6.04
N VAL A 220 5.14 18.05 5.66
CA VAL A 220 4.99 17.65 4.25
C VAL A 220 3.58 17.15 3.89
N LEU A 221 2.68 17.00 4.87
CA LEU A 221 1.34 16.44 4.63
C LEU A 221 0.55 17.28 3.62
N GLU A 222 0.45 18.56 3.86
CA GLU A 222 -0.38 19.49 3.09
C GLU A 222 0.16 19.76 1.68
N LEU A 223 1.42 19.37 1.39
CA LEU A 223 1.99 19.47 0.04
C LEU A 223 1.38 18.43 -0.92
N PHE A 224 0.94 17.28 -0.41
CA PHE A 224 0.55 16.12 -1.23
C PHE A 224 -0.85 15.60 -0.94
N PHE A 225 -1.41 15.91 0.22
CA PHE A 225 -2.69 15.38 0.64
C PHE A 225 -3.69 16.50 0.92
N PRO A 226 -4.98 16.30 0.58
CA PRO A 226 -6.04 17.23 0.98
C PRO A 226 -6.23 17.20 2.50
N PRO A 227 -7.03 18.11 3.08
CA PRO A 227 -7.42 18.01 4.47
C PRO A 227 -8.02 16.64 4.80
N LEU A 228 -7.51 15.98 5.86
CA LEU A 228 -7.84 14.60 6.20
C LEU A 228 -8.49 14.50 7.57
N GLU A 229 -9.49 13.63 7.68
CA GLU A 229 -10.06 13.17 8.95
C GLU A 229 -9.35 11.89 9.37
N LEU A 230 -8.26 12.03 10.12
CA LEU A 230 -7.31 10.95 10.42
C LEU A 230 -7.95 9.76 11.15
N GLU A 231 -8.88 10.03 12.07
CA GLU A 231 -9.58 8.98 12.83
C GLU A 231 -10.46 8.10 11.93
N LEU A 232 -11.00 8.70 10.88
CA LEU A 232 -11.82 8.00 9.91
C LEU A 232 -10.99 7.08 9.00
N ILE A 233 -9.72 7.41 8.74
CA ILE A 233 -8.81 6.58 7.93
C ILE A 233 -8.61 5.20 8.57
N ASP A 234 -8.37 5.13 9.88
CA ASP A 234 -8.17 3.85 10.57
C ASP A 234 -9.43 3.00 10.53
N THR A 235 -10.57 3.61 10.82
CA THR A 235 -11.87 2.95 10.80
C THR A 235 -12.23 2.43 9.42
N LEU A 236 -12.02 3.26 8.39
CA LEU A 236 -12.27 2.90 7.00
C LEU A 236 -11.35 1.75 6.55
N THR A 237 -10.06 1.84 6.89
CA THR A 237 -9.09 0.80 6.54
C THR A 237 -9.45 -0.54 7.18
N LYS A 238 -9.83 -0.54 8.45
CA LYS A 238 -10.26 -1.75 9.14
C LYS A 238 -11.50 -2.37 8.49
N ALA A 239 -12.51 -1.55 8.20
CA ALA A 239 -13.71 -2.02 7.54
C ALA A 239 -13.43 -2.52 6.10
N ALA A 240 -12.55 -1.86 5.36
CA ALA A 240 -12.13 -2.31 4.03
C ALA A 240 -11.37 -3.64 4.08
N LYS A 241 -10.47 -3.85 5.06
CA LYS A 241 -9.78 -5.13 5.27
C LYS A 241 -10.74 -6.29 5.54
N GLU A 242 -11.83 -6.03 6.26
CA GLU A 242 -12.85 -7.05 6.58
C GLU A 242 -13.77 -7.35 5.40
N LEU A 243 -14.16 -6.35 4.63
CA LEU A 243 -15.18 -6.47 3.58
C LEU A 243 -14.58 -6.71 2.19
N HIS A 244 -13.45 -6.10 1.89
CA HIS A 244 -12.81 -6.09 0.57
C HIS A 244 -11.28 -6.15 0.70
N PRO A 245 -10.70 -7.23 1.24
CA PRO A 245 -9.26 -7.34 1.52
C PRO A 245 -8.39 -7.13 0.27
N GLU A 246 -8.90 -7.47 -0.91
CA GLU A 246 -8.21 -7.32 -2.20
C GLU A 246 -8.21 -5.88 -2.77
N LYS A 247 -9.00 -4.97 -2.17
CA LYS A 247 -9.22 -3.58 -2.67
C LYS A 247 -9.01 -2.50 -1.60
N VAL A 248 -8.42 -2.86 -0.47
CA VAL A 248 -8.20 -1.94 0.66
C VAL A 248 -7.53 -0.64 0.25
N THR A 249 -6.47 -0.77 -0.54
CA THR A 249 -5.66 0.37 -0.99
C THR A 249 -6.48 1.34 -1.82
N GLU A 250 -7.19 0.83 -2.81
CA GLU A 250 -7.98 1.61 -3.74
C GLU A 250 -9.11 2.34 -3.01
N ILE A 251 -9.79 1.67 -2.08
CA ILE A 251 -10.87 2.25 -1.27
C ILE A 251 -10.34 3.43 -0.45
N VAL A 252 -9.24 3.21 0.30
CA VAL A 252 -8.71 4.23 1.20
C VAL A 252 -8.12 5.41 0.41
N ILE A 253 -7.42 5.16 -0.71
CA ILE A 253 -6.92 6.21 -1.59
C ILE A 253 -8.08 6.99 -2.23
N ALA A 254 -9.13 6.31 -2.70
CA ALA A 254 -10.30 7.00 -3.26
C ALA A 254 -11.00 7.88 -2.21
N PHE A 255 -11.07 7.42 -0.97
CA PHE A 255 -11.59 8.22 0.15
C PHE A 255 -10.71 9.45 0.42
N ILE A 256 -9.38 9.27 0.53
CA ILE A 256 -8.42 10.37 0.78
C ILE A 256 -8.53 11.45 -0.29
N PHE A 257 -8.60 11.09 -1.55
CA PHE A 257 -8.52 12.03 -2.67
C PHE A 257 -9.87 12.36 -3.32
N GLY A 258 -10.95 11.70 -2.92
CA GLY A 258 -12.27 11.84 -3.55
C GLY A 258 -12.85 13.25 -3.51
N GLY A 259 -12.48 14.04 -2.50
CA GLY A 259 -12.85 15.48 -2.40
C GLY A 259 -11.88 16.45 -3.07
N SER A 260 -10.75 15.98 -3.61
CA SER A 260 -9.67 16.84 -4.11
C SER A 260 -9.78 17.08 -5.62
N LYS A 261 -9.15 18.20 -6.08
CA LYS A 261 -8.97 18.50 -7.50
C LYS A 261 -7.63 17.97 -8.05
N LEU A 262 -6.84 17.27 -7.21
CA LEU A 262 -5.52 16.81 -7.55
C LEU A 262 -5.59 15.60 -8.51
N THR A 263 -4.82 15.64 -9.58
CA THR A 263 -4.56 14.48 -10.44
C THR A 263 -3.38 13.72 -9.82
N ILE A 264 -3.67 12.62 -9.13
CA ILE A 264 -2.68 11.89 -8.30
C ILE A 264 -2.02 10.73 -9.02
N THR A 265 -2.61 10.22 -10.09
CA THR A 265 -2.11 9.05 -10.82
C THR A 265 -2.75 8.90 -12.19
N ASN A 266 -2.04 8.23 -13.09
CA ASN A 266 -2.57 7.80 -14.40
C ASN A 266 -3.24 6.42 -14.34
N GLN A 267 -3.31 5.77 -13.17
CA GLN A 267 -3.99 4.49 -13.01
C GLN A 267 -5.49 4.69 -13.16
N THR A 268 -6.01 4.24 -14.30
CA THR A 268 -7.41 4.46 -14.71
C THR A 268 -8.40 4.01 -13.65
N GLU A 269 -8.14 2.88 -12.99
CA GLU A 269 -9.03 2.32 -11.95
C GLU A 269 -9.16 3.26 -10.74
N ILE A 270 -8.06 3.77 -10.21
CA ILE A 270 -8.07 4.71 -9.07
C ILE A 270 -8.75 6.02 -9.46
N VAL A 271 -8.49 6.54 -10.67
CA VAL A 271 -9.14 7.76 -11.15
C VAL A 271 -10.65 7.58 -11.28
N GLU A 272 -11.11 6.43 -11.79
CA GLU A 272 -12.54 6.13 -11.90
C GLU A 272 -13.19 5.94 -10.52
N MET A 273 -12.49 5.33 -9.55
CA MET A 273 -12.96 5.21 -8.17
C MET A 273 -13.10 6.57 -7.49
N ILE A 274 -12.12 7.46 -7.65
CA ILE A 274 -12.18 8.84 -7.12
C ILE A 274 -13.37 9.60 -7.71
N LYS A 275 -13.60 9.49 -9.03
CA LYS A 275 -14.75 10.10 -9.68
C LYS A 275 -16.07 9.55 -9.14
N SER A 276 -16.14 8.24 -8.95
CA SER A 276 -17.32 7.57 -8.39
C SER A 276 -17.58 8.00 -6.95
N PHE A 277 -16.53 8.09 -6.13
CA PHE A 277 -16.61 8.59 -4.75
C PHE A 277 -17.14 10.03 -4.71
N LYS A 278 -16.60 10.93 -5.54
CA LYS A 278 -17.04 12.34 -5.61
C LYS A 278 -18.50 12.44 -6.00
N PHE A 279 -18.92 11.74 -7.04
CA PHE A 279 -20.31 11.70 -7.47
C PHE A 279 -21.26 11.25 -6.35
N LEU A 280 -20.86 10.23 -5.60
CA LEU A 280 -21.64 9.65 -4.53
C LEU A 280 -21.68 10.54 -3.28
N SER A 281 -20.57 11.19 -2.92
CA SER A 281 -20.55 12.15 -1.82
C SER A 281 -21.49 13.32 -2.09
N GLU A 282 -21.50 13.86 -3.31
CA GLU A 282 -22.44 14.90 -3.73
C GLU A 282 -23.89 14.40 -3.72
N ALA A 283 -24.15 13.19 -4.25
CA ALA A 283 -25.47 12.58 -4.26
C ALA A 283 -25.97 12.29 -2.83
N THR A 284 -25.09 11.82 -1.93
CA THR A 284 -25.42 11.51 -0.52
C THR A 284 -25.76 12.79 0.25
N SER A 285 -25.02 13.86 0.05
CA SER A 285 -25.29 15.14 0.67
C SER A 285 -26.66 15.70 0.26
N THR A 286 -27.01 15.58 -1.01
CA THR A 286 -28.34 15.96 -1.53
C THR A 286 -29.43 15.05 -0.98
N PHE A 287 -29.17 13.76 -0.90
CA PHE A 287 -30.07 12.73 -0.41
C PHE A 287 -30.46 12.91 1.06
N ILE A 288 -29.50 13.23 1.93
CA ILE A 288 -29.75 13.46 3.36
C ILE A 288 -30.63 14.70 3.55
N LYS A 289 -30.42 15.74 2.75
CA LYS A 289 -31.28 16.93 2.75
C LYS A 289 -32.74 16.61 2.33
N ASP A 290 -32.91 15.67 1.43
CA ASP A 290 -34.20 15.31 0.86
C ASP A 290 -34.94 14.18 1.61
N SER A 291 -34.40 13.70 2.74
CA SER A 291 -34.97 12.62 3.59
C SER A 291 -35.35 11.33 2.86
N LYS A 292 -34.57 10.94 1.84
CA LYS A 292 -34.77 9.70 1.06
C LYS A 292 -34.36 8.46 1.84
N THR A 293 -34.76 7.27 1.40
CA THR A 293 -34.49 6.01 2.09
C THR A 293 -33.13 5.42 1.74
N VAL A 294 -32.54 4.59 2.63
CA VAL A 294 -31.29 3.85 2.37
C VAL A 294 -31.39 3.03 1.08
N GLY A 295 -32.58 2.50 0.76
CA GLY A 295 -32.81 1.77 -0.48
C GLY A 295 -32.63 2.62 -1.75
N GLU A 296 -32.98 3.90 -1.72
CA GLU A 296 -32.78 4.80 -2.88
C GLU A 296 -31.29 5.14 -3.07
N LEU A 297 -30.52 5.24 -1.98
CA LEU A 297 -29.06 5.34 -2.04
C LEU A 297 -28.43 4.10 -2.68
N VAL A 298 -28.84 2.92 -2.23
CA VAL A 298 -28.40 1.65 -2.81
C VAL A 298 -28.70 1.59 -4.30
N PHE A 299 -29.89 2.06 -4.75
CA PHE A 299 -30.24 2.11 -6.16
C PHE A 299 -29.33 3.04 -6.98
N LEU A 300 -28.91 4.18 -6.43
CA LEU A 300 -27.96 5.07 -7.10
C LEU A 300 -26.62 4.37 -7.34
N THR A 301 -26.19 3.49 -6.44
CA THR A 301 -24.93 2.74 -6.61
C THR A 301 -24.98 1.74 -7.76
N GLU A 302 -26.15 1.26 -8.15
CA GLU A 302 -26.34 0.35 -9.30
C GLU A 302 -25.93 0.97 -10.65
N GLN A 303 -25.89 2.29 -10.74
CA GLN A 303 -25.52 3.03 -11.94
C GLN A 303 -24.01 3.26 -12.07
N ILE A 304 -23.22 2.80 -11.11
CA ILE A 304 -21.79 3.07 -11.00
C ILE A 304 -21.01 1.79 -11.28
N LYS A 305 -19.87 1.92 -11.98
CA LYS A 305 -19.01 0.80 -12.37
C LYS A 305 -18.44 0.02 -11.18
N PHE A 306 -18.25 0.70 -10.04
CA PHE A 306 -17.70 0.14 -8.80
C PHE A 306 -18.76 0.18 -7.68
N LYS A 307 -19.85 -0.52 -7.87
CA LYS A 307 -21.05 -0.51 -7.02
C LYS A 307 -20.78 -0.75 -5.53
N GLU A 308 -19.91 -1.71 -5.23
CA GLU A 308 -19.64 -2.14 -3.86
C GLU A 308 -18.88 -1.05 -3.07
N PHE A 309 -17.91 -0.40 -3.72
CA PHE A 309 -17.17 0.71 -3.11
C PHE A 309 -18.01 1.96 -2.96
N ALA A 310 -18.84 2.19 -3.93
CA ALA A 310 -19.78 3.27 -3.94
C ALA A 310 -20.73 3.17 -2.75
N LEU A 311 -21.33 2.00 -2.55
CA LEU A 311 -22.22 1.72 -1.44
C LEU A 311 -21.48 1.88 -0.09
N PHE A 312 -20.27 1.34 0.01
CA PHE A 312 -19.45 1.46 1.21
C PHE A 312 -19.14 2.94 1.53
N SER A 313 -18.75 3.73 0.55
CA SER A 313 -18.45 5.16 0.71
C SER A 313 -19.68 5.96 1.14
N ILE A 314 -20.85 5.65 0.57
CA ILE A 314 -22.12 6.28 0.96
C ILE A 314 -22.49 5.95 2.41
N LEU A 315 -22.31 4.69 2.81
CA LEU A 315 -22.61 4.27 4.18
C LEU A 315 -21.68 4.94 5.18
N VAL A 316 -20.38 5.10 4.84
CA VAL A 316 -19.41 5.84 5.64
C VAL A 316 -19.85 7.31 5.80
N GLU A 317 -20.16 8.00 4.72
CA GLU A 317 -20.62 9.39 4.74
C GLU A 317 -21.98 9.52 5.45
N GLY A 318 -22.91 8.61 5.20
CA GLY A 318 -24.23 8.61 5.82
C GLY A 318 -24.17 8.41 7.34
N VAL A 319 -23.35 7.48 7.80
CA VAL A 319 -23.15 7.23 9.23
C VAL A 319 -22.44 8.39 9.92
N LYS A 320 -21.44 9.00 9.28
CA LYS A 320 -20.75 10.20 9.77
C LYS A 320 -21.68 11.39 10.03
N LEU A 321 -22.69 11.57 9.18
CA LEU A 321 -23.65 12.68 9.30
C LEU A 321 -24.74 12.44 10.35
N VAL A 322 -25.01 11.18 10.69
CA VAL A 322 -26.14 10.81 11.57
C VAL A 322 -25.69 10.40 12.97
N LEU A 323 -24.44 9.91 13.14
CA LEU A 323 -23.95 9.39 14.42
C LEU A 323 -22.70 10.13 14.89
N PRO A 324 -22.66 10.62 16.14
CA PRO A 324 -21.47 11.28 16.70
C PRO A 324 -20.31 10.29 16.96
N THR A 325 -20.59 9.00 17.05
CA THR A 325 -19.60 7.92 17.19
C THR A 325 -19.81 6.90 16.08
N PHE A 326 -18.72 6.64 15.37
CA PHE A 326 -18.71 5.74 14.22
C PHE A 326 -18.52 4.28 14.66
N GLU A 327 -19.53 3.44 14.44
CA GLU A 327 -19.45 2.00 14.78
C GLU A 327 -19.28 1.14 13.52
N ILE A 328 -18.12 0.48 13.38
CA ILE A 328 -17.83 -0.45 12.28
C ILE A 328 -18.89 -1.55 12.15
N LYS A 329 -19.36 -2.08 13.30
CA LYS A 329 -20.40 -3.13 13.31
C LYS A 329 -21.69 -2.67 12.66
N LEU A 330 -22.06 -1.41 12.86
CA LEU A 330 -23.26 -0.84 12.23
C LEU A 330 -23.09 -0.73 10.73
N LEU A 331 -21.96 -0.21 10.26
CA LEU A 331 -21.61 -0.14 8.83
C LEU A 331 -21.65 -1.51 8.16
N THR A 332 -20.99 -2.49 8.77
CA THR A 332 -20.96 -3.86 8.25
C THR A 332 -22.37 -4.46 8.18
N SER A 333 -23.19 -4.19 9.19
CA SER A 333 -24.59 -4.67 9.22
C SER A 333 -25.43 -3.98 8.15
N MET A 334 -25.30 -2.67 7.99
CA MET A 334 -26.00 -1.91 6.95
C MET A 334 -25.59 -2.34 5.55
N PHE A 335 -24.30 -2.60 5.34
CA PHE A 335 -23.77 -3.10 4.08
C PHE A 335 -24.35 -4.48 3.74
N LYS A 336 -24.35 -5.44 4.69
CA LYS A 336 -24.94 -6.76 4.51
C LYS A 336 -26.43 -6.70 4.20
N VAL A 337 -27.19 -5.92 4.96
CA VAL A 337 -28.63 -5.71 4.72
C VAL A 337 -28.87 -5.10 3.34
N SER A 338 -28.03 -4.15 2.92
CA SER A 338 -28.12 -3.54 1.59
C SER A 338 -27.86 -4.56 0.49
N GLN A 339 -26.85 -5.43 0.64
CA GLN A 339 -26.56 -6.52 -0.31
C GLN A 339 -27.70 -7.54 -0.37
N GLU A 340 -28.31 -7.90 0.75
CA GLU A 340 -29.47 -8.79 0.82
C GLU A 340 -30.68 -8.18 0.12
N ILE A 341 -30.95 -6.89 0.30
CA ILE A 341 -32.02 -6.17 -0.38
C ILE A 341 -31.79 -6.16 -1.89
N ILE A 342 -30.53 -5.90 -2.33
CA ILE A 342 -30.17 -5.87 -3.76
C ILE A 342 -30.31 -7.27 -4.38
N SER A 343 -29.90 -8.32 -3.68
CA SER A 343 -29.88 -9.68 -4.22
C SER A 343 -31.23 -10.38 -4.20
N ALA A 344 -32.09 -10.07 -3.24
CA ALA A 344 -33.30 -10.88 -2.95
C ALA A 344 -34.55 -10.56 -3.78
N GLN A 345 -34.64 -9.43 -4.47
CA GLN A 345 -35.94 -8.96 -5.01
C GLN A 345 -35.93 -8.49 -6.48
N PHE A 346 -34.96 -8.91 -7.30
CA PHE A 346 -34.96 -8.53 -8.72
C PHE A 346 -35.72 -9.50 -9.58
N ILE A 347 -36.45 -8.97 -10.58
CA ILE A 347 -36.96 -9.78 -11.66
C ILE A 347 -35.81 -10.03 -12.67
N THR A 348 -35.70 -11.25 -13.15
CA THR A 348 -34.75 -11.65 -14.18
C THR A 348 -35.35 -11.59 -15.58
N GLY A 349 -34.50 -11.54 -16.61
CA GLY A 349 -34.98 -11.63 -18.00
C GLY A 349 -35.74 -12.92 -18.27
N GLN A 350 -35.38 -14.05 -17.66
CA GLN A 350 -36.10 -15.31 -17.76
C GLN A 350 -37.49 -15.24 -17.15
N GLU A 351 -37.63 -14.59 -16.00
CA GLU A 351 -38.95 -14.42 -15.37
C GLU A 351 -39.85 -13.49 -16.18
N LEU A 352 -39.30 -12.45 -16.81
CA LEU A 352 -40.08 -11.62 -17.76
C LEU A 352 -40.58 -12.43 -18.94
N ILE A 353 -39.76 -13.34 -19.48
CA ILE A 353 -40.18 -14.26 -20.55
C ILE A 353 -41.29 -15.19 -20.05
N GLN A 354 -41.18 -15.74 -18.86
CA GLN A 354 -42.24 -16.57 -18.25
C GLN A 354 -43.53 -15.81 -18.02
N LEU A 355 -43.47 -14.50 -17.81
CA LEU A 355 -44.61 -13.60 -17.72
C LEU A 355 -45.19 -13.19 -19.09
N GLY A 356 -44.64 -13.71 -20.19
CA GLY A 356 -45.14 -13.47 -21.55
C GLY A 356 -44.50 -12.27 -22.27
N PHE A 357 -43.50 -11.64 -21.69
CA PHE A 357 -42.79 -10.54 -22.36
C PHE A 357 -41.78 -11.09 -23.39
N LYS A 358 -41.69 -10.45 -24.55
CA LYS A 358 -40.69 -10.79 -25.57
C LYS A 358 -39.38 -10.05 -25.29
N PRO A 359 -38.19 -10.71 -25.46
CA PRO A 359 -36.92 -10.05 -25.33
C PRO A 359 -36.83 -8.78 -26.18
N SER A 360 -36.60 -7.65 -25.54
CA SER A 360 -36.55 -6.33 -26.18
C SER A 360 -35.54 -5.41 -25.44
N LYS A 361 -35.24 -4.27 -26.02
CA LYS A 361 -34.47 -3.22 -25.35
C LYS A 361 -35.13 -2.72 -24.05
N GLU A 362 -36.41 -2.95 -23.88
CA GLU A 362 -37.19 -2.54 -22.70
C GLU A 362 -36.97 -3.47 -21.49
N PHE A 363 -36.45 -4.71 -21.70
CA PHE A 363 -36.14 -5.63 -20.60
C PHE A 363 -35.19 -5.00 -19.59
N GLY A 364 -34.15 -4.32 -20.07
CA GLY A 364 -33.23 -3.62 -19.21
C GLY A 364 -33.90 -2.55 -18.34
N ALA A 365 -34.82 -1.80 -18.93
CA ALA A 365 -35.61 -0.79 -18.22
C ALA A 365 -36.55 -1.41 -17.17
N LEU A 366 -37.22 -2.51 -17.50
CA LEU A 366 -38.10 -3.24 -16.56
C LEU A 366 -37.31 -3.84 -15.39
N ILE A 367 -36.17 -4.45 -15.67
CA ILE A 367 -35.26 -4.97 -14.61
C ILE A 367 -34.80 -3.84 -13.71
N LEU A 368 -34.39 -2.71 -14.29
CA LEU A 368 -33.93 -1.53 -13.54
C LEU A 368 -35.09 -0.95 -12.69
N GLN A 369 -36.30 -0.90 -13.22
CA GLN A 369 -37.50 -0.46 -12.50
C GLN A 369 -37.84 -1.40 -11.34
N SER A 370 -37.73 -2.72 -11.52
CA SER A 370 -37.91 -3.68 -10.44
C SER A 370 -36.91 -3.49 -9.32
N LYS A 371 -35.63 -3.24 -9.65
CA LYS A 371 -34.57 -2.93 -8.70
C LYS A 371 -34.90 -1.67 -7.89
N LYS A 372 -35.35 -0.61 -8.57
CA LYS A 372 -35.74 0.66 -7.92
C LYS A 372 -36.87 0.45 -6.90
N LEU A 373 -37.89 -0.34 -7.26
CA LEU A 373 -38.99 -0.62 -6.36
C LEU A 373 -38.57 -1.52 -5.17
N ALA A 374 -37.67 -2.49 -5.38
CA ALA A 374 -37.09 -3.28 -4.32
C ALA A 374 -36.33 -2.41 -3.32
N CYS A 375 -35.55 -1.45 -3.82
CA CYS A 375 -34.85 -0.48 -2.98
C CYS A 375 -35.80 0.43 -2.18
N GLN A 376 -37.02 0.62 -2.65
CA GLN A 376 -38.09 1.32 -1.95
C GLN A 376 -38.90 0.42 -0.98
N GLY A 377 -38.42 -0.81 -0.73
CA GLY A 377 -39.06 -1.77 0.17
C GLY A 377 -40.28 -2.49 -0.43
N LYS A 378 -40.50 -2.37 -1.74
CA LYS A 378 -41.60 -3.08 -2.42
C LYS A 378 -41.22 -4.49 -2.81
N SER A 379 -42.15 -5.41 -2.68
CA SER A 379 -41.92 -6.81 -3.01
C SER A 379 -41.93 -7.07 -4.51
N LYS A 380 -41.25 -8.12 -4.96
CA LYS A 380 -41.27 -8.62 -6.34
C LYS A 380 -42.71 -8.89 -6.84
N LYS A 381 -43.59 -9.40 -5.93
CA LYS A 381 -45.01 -9.63 -6.24
C LYS A 381 -45.76 -8.34 -6.59
N GLU A 382 -45.48 -7.25 -5.89
CA GLU A 382 -46.09 -5.93 -6.18
C GLU A 382 -45.63 -5.39 -7.53
N PHE A 383 -44.36 -5.60 -7.88
CA PHE A 383 -43.84 -5.22 -9.21
C PHE A 383 -44.54 -6.02 -10.33
N ILE A 384 -44.57 -7.35 -10.20
CA ILE A 384 -45.21 -8.21 -11.19
C ILE A 384 -46.70 -7.82 -11.39
N LYS A 385 -47.39 -7.52 -10.28
CA LYS A 385 -48.80 -7.07 -10.34
C LYS A 385 -48.96 -5.71 -11.02
N SER A 386 -47.95 -4.88 -11.05
CA SER A 386 -47.94 -3.60 -11.78
C SER A 386 -47.72 -3.76 -13.30
N LEU A 387 -47.08 -4.86 -13.71
CA LEU A 387 -46.85 -5.18 -15.14
C LEU A 387 -48.04 -5.84 -15.83
N THR A 388 -48.94 -6.42 -15.05
CA THR A 388 -50.12 -7.17 -15.55
C THR A 388 -51.39 -6.35 -15.50
N LYS A 389 -51.32 -5.07 -15.17
CA LYS A 389 -52.38 -4.09 -15.32
C LYS A 389 -52.17 -3.28 -16.61
#